data_ecefaa57a71e8a71d1c6204958d38adf
#
_entry.id   ecefaa57a71e8a71d1c6204958d38adf
#
_cell.length_a   1.000
_cell.length_b   1.000
_cell.length_c   1.000
_cell.angle_alpha   90.00
_cell.angle_beta   90.00
_cell.angle_gamma   90.00
#
_symmetry.space_group_name_H-M   'P 1'
#
loop_
_entity.id
_entity.type
_entity.pdbx_description
1 polymer ?
#
loop_
_entity_poly.entity_id
_entity_poly.type
_entity_poly.pdbx_seq_one_letter_code
_entity_poly.pdbx_strand_id
1 'polypeptide(L)'
;LTYLFLEAADGAQTTQPAISFRYNKKIDRETFRRALKLTQKGLGQPAFFNDDINIPRVLANGCNDIREARDYAIEGCVEAQVPGKTDFRPVAGFINILKVLELTMFNGVDPKTGRQFGPKTGTMEEMDTMEKFMDAYKAQLSYIIDYHLKAYGICSALHSQICPTVFASTLVDGCIEKGRILQKDGAKYSSTGTFISGVANAADSLAAIDQVVFRQKLLTLPELVEILANNYEGHEEWHQMLLN
;
A
#
# COMPACT_ATOMS: atom_id res chain seq x y z
N LEU A 1 18.28 25.95 -3.09
CA LEU A 1 18.28 25.26 -1.79
C LEU A 1 18.16 23.74 -1.97
N THR A 2 17.20 23.25 -2.76
CA THR A 2 17.00 21.80 -3.02
C THR A 2 18.27 21.13 -3.57
N TYR A 3 18.95 21.77 -4.53
CA TYR A 3 20.20 21.26 -5.07
C TYR A 3 21.28 21.08 -3.99
N LEU A 4 21.47 22.09 -3.13
CA LEU A 4 22.44 22.02 -2.02
C LEU A 4 22.12 20.91 -1.02
N PHE A 5 20.82 20.67 -0.80
CA PHE A 5 20.38 19.57 0.07
C PHE A 5 20.74 18.20 -0.53
N LEU A 6 20.58 18.03 -1.84
CA LEU A 6 20.99 16.82 -2.55
C LEU A 6 22.53 16.63 -2.53
N GLU A 7 23.30 17.71 -2.65
CA GLU A 7 24.76 17.67 -2.51
C GLU A 7 25.18 17.23 -1.10
N ALA A 8 24.56 17.79 -0.06
CA ALA A 8 24.83 17.41 1.31
C ALA A 8 24.50 15.93 1.57
N ALA A 9 23.37 15.44 1.06
CA ALA A 9 22.98 14.04 1.15
C ALA A 9 23.96 13.13 0.41
N ASP A 10 24.46 13.56 -0.75
CA ASP A 10 25.47 12.83 -1.49
C ASP A 10 26.80 12.77 -0.75
N GLY A 11 27.20 13.84 -0.10
CA GLY A 11 28.41 13.85 0.73
C GLY A 11 28.29 12.98 1.97
N ALA A 12 27.12 12.93 2.60
CA ALA A 12 26.89 12.17 3.82
C ALA A 12 26.86 10.65 3.59
N GLN A 13 26.40 10.19 2.41
CA GLN A 13 26.30 8.76 2.05
C GLN A 13 25.55 7.91 3.09
N THR A 14 24.52 8.49 3.73
CA THR A 14 23.71 7.80 4.74
C THR A 14 22.31 7.51 4.19
N THR A 15 21.66 6.47 4.70
CA THR A 15 20.27 6.13 4.34
C THR A 15 19.25 6.97 5.11
N GLN A 16 19.69 7.72 6.12
CA GLN A 16 18.89 8.60 6.95
C GLN A 16 19.56 9.96 7.13
N PRO A 17 18.80 11.06 7.23
CA PRO A 17 17.33 11.12 7.15
C PRO A 17 16.80 10.81 5.75
N ALA A 18 15.59 10.23 5.67
CA ALA A 18 14.93 9.97 4.40
C ALA A 18 14.59 11.30 3.69
N ILE A 19 14.83 11.36 2.39
CA ILE A 19 14.62 12.55 1.56
C ILE A 19 13.41 12.32 0.66
N SER A 20 12.39 13.16 0.83
CA SER A 20 11.22 13.21 -0.04
C SER A 20 11.40 14.31 -1.09
N PHE A 21 11.59 13.91 -2.33
CA PHE A 21 11.77 14.83 -3.45
C PHE A 21 10.45 15.03 -4.19
N ARG A 22 9.87 16.21 -4.07
CA ARG A 22 8.65 16.57 -4.77
C ARG A 22 8.96 16.99 -6.20
N TYR A 23 8.40 16.28 -7.16
CA TYR A 23 8.53 16.55 -8.58
C TYR A 23 7.31 17.30 -9.11
N ASN A 24 7.55 18.29 -9.95
CA ASN A 24 6.55 18.93 -10.80
C ASN A 24 7.19 19.43 -12.09
N LYS A 25 6.37 19.78 -13.08
CA LYS A 25 6.85 20.19 -14.42
C LYS A 25 7.70 21.46 -14.44
N LYS A 26 7.72 22.23 -13.34
CA LYS A 26 8.49 23.49 -13.23
C LYS A 26 9.84 23.30 -12.54
N ILE A 27 10.16 22.07 -12.09
CA ILE A 27 11.42 21.85 -11.43
C ILE A 27 12.58 22.05 -12.39
N ASP A 28 13.65 22.64 -11.90
CA ASP A 28 14.88 22.80 -12.68
C ASP A 28 15.44 21.44 -13.09
N ARG A 29 15.76 21.31 -14.39
CA ARG A 29 16.22 20.05 -14.99
C ARG A 29 17.52 19.54 -14.35
N GLU A 30 18.41 20.44 -13.97
CA GLU A 30 19.69 20.06 -13.34
C GLU A 30 19.45 19.50 -11.94
N THR A 31 18.60 20.14 -11.15
CA THR A 31 18.18 19.66 -9.83
C THR A 31 17.53 18.27 -9.92
N PHE A 32 16.65 18.06 -10.90
CA PHE A 32 16.03 16.75 -11.12
C PHE A 32 17.06 15.68 -11.51
N ARG A 33 17.98 16.02 -12.45
CA ARG A 33 19.08 15.13 -12.83
C ARG A 33 19.97 14.76 -11.64
N ARG A 34 20.24 15.73 -10.76
CA ARG A 34 21.03 15.49 -9.55
C ARG A 34 20.35 14.52 -8.59
N ALA A 35 19.04 14.65 -8.40
CA ALA A 35 18.25 13.70 -7.61
C ALA A 35 18.33 12.28 -8.17
N LEU A 36 18.18 12.11 -9.49
CA LEU A 36 18.32 10.80 -10.14
C LEU A 36 19.73 10.20 -9.98
N LYS A 37 20.78 11.02 -10.09
CA LYS A 37 22.18 10.56 -9.88
C LYS A 37 22.40 10.08 -8.44
N LEU A 38 21.76 10.74 -7.46
CA LEU A 38 21.85 10.30 -6.07
C LEU A 38 21.18 8.94 -5.88
N THR A 39 20.00 8.73 -6.49
CA THR A 39 19.30 7.45 -6.46
C THR A 39 20.13 6.31 -7.06
N GLN A 40 20.90 6.56 -8.13
CA GLN A 40 21.77 5.55 -8.77
C GLN A 40 22.84 5.00 -7.84
N LYS A 41 23.17 5.68 -6.74
CA LYS A 41 24.15 5.21 -5.75
C LYS A 41 23.62 4.08 -4.85
N GLY A 42 22.35 3.71 -4.98
CA GLY A 42 21.78 2.57 -4.27
C GLY A 42 21.42 2.83 -2.81
N LEU A 43 21.40 4.09 -2.37
CA LEU A 43 21.05 4.46 -0.99
C LEU A 43 19.53 4.42 -0.71
N GLY A 44 18.71 4.08 -1.72
CA GLY A 44 17.25 4.04 -1.59
C GLY A 44 16.59 5.41 -1.48
N GLN A 45 17.32 6.49 -1.77
CA GLN A 45 16.82 7.87 -1.68
C GLN A 45 17.46 8.78 -2.75
N PRO A 46 16.82 9.93 -3.07
CA PRO A 46 15.52 10.40 -2.58
C PRO A 46 14.34 9.58 -3.11
N ALA A 47 13.25 9.53 -2.33
CA ALA A 47 11.97 9.04 -2.82
C ALA A 47 11.26 10.14 -3.61
N PHE A 48 10.69 9.80 -4.79
CA PHE A 48 10.08 10.77 -5.68
C PHE A 48 8.57 10.83 -5.53
N PHE A 49 8.04 12.04 -5.39
CA PHE A 49 6.61 12.31 -5.22
C PHE A 49 6.13 13.29 -6.29
N ASN A 50 5.27 12.85 -7.19
CA ASN A 50 4.75 13.69 -8.27
C ASN A 50 3.58 14.55 -7.75
N ASP A 51 3.76 15.88 -7.80
CA ASP A 51 2.74 16.86 -7.40
C ASP A 51 1.45 16.75 -8.21
N ASP A 52 1.54 16.39 -9.51
CA ASP A 52 0.37 16.21 -10.38
C ASP A 52 -0.52 15.02 -9.92
N ILE A 53 0.02 14.12 -9.12
CA ILE A 53 -0.70 12.97 -8.55
C ILE A 53 -1.05 13.21 -7.08
N ASN A 54 -0.08 13.67 -6.28
CA ASN A 54 -0.29 13.79 -4.83
C ASN A 54 -1.22 14.94 -4.44
N ILE A 55 -1.20 16.07 -5.14
CA ILE A 55 -2.12 17.17 -4.85
C ILE A 55 -3.58 16.75 -5.06
N PRO A 56 -3.99 16.15 -6.20
CA PRO A 56 -5.33 15.60 -6.37
C PRO A 56 -5.68 14.51 -5.33
N ARG A 57 -4.71 13.66 -4.96
CA ARG A 57 -4.91 12.65 -3.92
C ARG A 57 -5.24 13.27 -2.55
N VAL A 58 -4.51 14.30 -2.15
CA VAL A 58 -4.76 15.01 -0.87
C VAL A 58 -6.14 15.67 -0.88
N LEU A 59 -6.55 16.27 -2.01
CA LEU A 59 -7.90 16.81 -2.19
C LEU A 59 -8.97 15.72 -2.09
N ALA A 60 -8.77 14.58 -2.76
CA ALA A 60 -9.70 13.44 -2.71
C ALA A 60 -9.82 12.83 -1.31
N ASN A 61 -8.78 12.95 -0.49
CA ASN A 61 -8.76 12.50 0.91
C ASN A 61 -9.34 13.51 1.91
N GLY A 62 -10.11 14.51 1.43
CA GLY A 62 -10.89 15.40 2.27
C GLY A 62 -10.29 16.79 2.49
N CYS A 63 -9.10 17.10 1.96
CA CYS A 63 -8.61 18.47 1.92
C CYS A 63 -9.44 19.28 0.91
N ASN A 64 -10.05 20.36 1.34
CA ASN A 64 -10.97 21.16 0.51
C ASN A 64 -10.37 22.48 0.02
N ASP A 65 -9.09 22.75 0.30
CA ASP A 65 -8.37 23.94 -0.18
C ASP A 65 -7.13 23.50 -0.99
N ILE A 66 -7.11 23.90 -2.26
CA ILE A 66 -5.99 23.60 -3.18
C ILE A 66 -4.65 24.20 -2.71
N ARG A 67 -4.67 25.31 -1.98
CA ARG A 67 -3.45 25.93 -1.45
C ARG A 67 -2.87 25.08 -0.33
N GLU A 68 -3.71 24.57 0.55
CA GLU A 68 -3.31 23.65 1.61
C GLU A 68 -2.90 22.29 1.05
N ALA A 69 -3.62 21.78 0.05
CA ALA A 69 -3.23 20.55 -0.63
C ALA A 69 -1.86 20.65 -1.32
N ARG A 70 -1.49 21.83 -1.84
CA ARG A 70 -0.15 22.10 -2.40
C ARG A 70 0.95 22.17 -1.34
N ASP A 71 0.59 22.42 -0.09
CA ASP A 71 1.52 22.46 1.04
C ASP A 71 1.71 21.08 1.71
N TYR A 72 1.31 20.01 1.03
CA TYR A 72 1.50 18.67 1.56
C TYR A 72 2.98 18.35 1.82
N ALA A 73 3.22 17.60 2.86
CA ALA A 73 4.49 16.96 3.16
C ALA A 73 4.30 15.44 3.22
N ILE A 74 5.41 14.72 3.16
CA ILE A 74 5.40 13.27 3.33
C ILE A 74 5.71 12.97 4.79
N GLU A 75 4.82 12.23 5.41
CA GLU A 75 4.99 11.63 6.72
C GLU A 75 5.40 10.17 6.54
N GLY A 76 6.31 9.69 7.37
CA GLY A 76 6.79 8.31 7.25
C GLY A 76 7.45 8.03 5.90
N CYS A 77 6.91 7.08 5.17
CA CYS A 77 7.51 6.59 3.91
C CYS A 77 6.90 7.24 2.67
N VAL A 78 5.56 7.29 2.57
CA VAL A 78 4.82 7.69 1.35
C VAL A 78 3.51 8.41 1.64
N GLU A 79 3.22 8.74 2.86
CA GLU A 79 1.95 9.27 3.32
C GLU A 79 1.90 10.79 3.14
N ALA A 80 1.17 11.25 2.11
CA ALA A 80 0.99 12.67 1.85
C ALA A 80 -0.05 13.26 2.82
N GLN A 81 0.38 14.20 3.66
CA GLN A 81 -0.40 14.87 4.69
C GLN A 81 -0.31 16.39 4.56
N VAL A 82 -1.29 17.11 5.09
CA VAL A 82 -1.22 18.57 5.23
C VAL A 82 -0.70 18.88 6.65
N PRO A 83 0.55 19.36 6.80
CA PRO A 83 1.18 19.55 8.10
C PRO A 83 0.35 20.45 9.03
N GLY A 84 0.20 20.04 10.28
CA GLY A 84 -0.56 20.77 11.30
C GLY A 84 -2.07 20.79 11.09
N LYS A 85 -2.61 20.10 10.07
CA LYS A 85 -4.05 20.14 9.73
C LYS A 85 -4.67 18.76 9.55
N THR A 86 -3.86 17.74 9.28
CA THR A 86 -4.31 16.35 9.14
C THR A 86 -4.04 15.60 10.45
N ASP A 87 -4.90 14.63 10.78
CA ASP A 87 -4.64 13.74 11.91
C ASP A 87 -3.46 12.79 11.63
N PHE A 88 -2.83 12.31 12.72
CA PHE A 88 -1.64 11.44 12.64
C PHE A 88 -2.02 9.96 12.54
N ARG A 89 -2.91 9.59 11.61
CA ARG A 89 -3.33 8.19 11.39
C ARG A 89 -3.13 7.76 9.94
N PRO A 90 -1.94 7.96 9.37
CA PRO A 90 -1.70 7.67 7.96
C PRO A 90 -1.71 6.17 7.65
N VAL A 91 -1.50 5.32 8.67
CA VAL A 91 -1.44 3.86 8.52
C VAL A 91 -2.46 3.20 9.44
N ALA A 92 -3.62 2.85 8.87
CA ALA A 92 -4.65 2.08 9.56
C ALA A 92 -4.29 0.58 9.69
N GLY A 93 -3.38 0.10 8.86
CA GLY A 93 -2.87 -1.26 8.85
C GLY A 93 -2.32 -1.68 7.50
N PHE A 94 -2.01 -2.97 7.38
CA PHE A 94 -1.40 -3.57 6.19
C PHE A 94 -2.30 -4.66 5.63
N ILE A 95 -2.51 -4.65 4.32
CA ILE A 95 -3.16 -5.73 3.58
C ILE A 95 -2.12 -6.38 2.67
N ASN A 96 -1.83 -7.66 2.91
CA ASN A 96 -0.98 -8.46 2.03
C ASN A 96 -1.85 -9.11 0.96
N ILE A 97 -1.81 -8.55 -0.28
CA ILE A 97 -2.65 -9.03 -1.37
C ILE A 97 -2.18 -10.36 -1.96
N LEU A 98 -0.93 -10.79 -1.68
CA LEU A 98 -0.51 -12.16 -1.98
C LEU A 98 -1.23 -13.18 -1.08
N LYS A 99 -1.48 -12.83 0.20
CA LYS A 99 -2.29 -13.69 1.06
C LYS A 99 -3.73 -13.77 0.57
N VAL A 100 -4.25 -12.69 -0.01
CA VAL A 100 -5.57 -12.71 -0.67
C VAL A 100 -5.57 -13.65 -1.87
N LEU A 101 -4.49 -13.66 -2.68
CA LEU A 101 -4.33 -14.59 -3.79
C LEU A 101 -4.29 -16.05 -3.30
N GLU A 102 -3.53 -16.33 -2.25
CA GLU A 102 -3.50 -17.64 -1.61
C GLU A 102 -4.89 -18.06 -1.13
N LEU A 103 -5.63 -17.18 -0.42
CA LEU A 103 -7.00 -17.47 -0.01
C LEU A 103 -7.94 -17.75 -1.19
N THR A 104 -7.71 -17.10 -2.33
CA THR A 104 -8.48 -17.40 -3.55
C THR A 104 -8.24 -18.83 -4.02
N MET A 105 -6.98 -19.26 -4.08
CA MET A 105 -6.60 -20.62 -4.48
C MET A 105 -7.13 -21.71 -3.53
N PHE A 106 -7.32 -21.39 -2.24
CA PHE A 106 -7.80 -22.32 -1.23
C PHE A 106 -9.25 -22.04 -0.78
N ASN A 107 -10.07 -21.44 -1.66
CA ASN A 107 -11.50 -21.19 -1.41
C ASN A 107 -11.76 -20.49 -0.06
N GLY A 108 -10.93 -19.51 0.27
CA GLY A 108 -11.01 -18.72 1.51
C GLY A 108 -10.43 -19.39 2.75
N VAL A 109 -9.89 -20.62 2.62
CA VAL A 109 -9.21 -21.31 3.72
C VAL A 109 -7.74 -20.88 3.77
N ASP A 110 -7.25 -20.58 4.94
CA ASP A 110 -5.81 -20.41 5.16
C ASP A 110 -5.13 -21.79 5.21
N PRO A 111 -4.27 -22.15 4.24
CA PRO A 111 -3.69 -23.48 4.16
C PRO A 111 -2.78 -23.81 5.36
N LYS A 112 -2.18 -22.79 5.99
CA LYS A 112 -1.31 -22.97 7.15
C LYS A 112 -2.08 -23.37 8.42
N THR A 113 -3.26 -22.82 8.62
CA THR A 113 -4.04 -23.04 9.85
C THR A 113 -5.27 -23.93 9.65
N GLY A 114 -5.67 -24.19 8.41
CA GLY A 114 -6.89 -24.90 8.04
C GLY A 114 -8.18 -24.12 8.36
N ARG A 115 -8.09 -22.84 8.74
CA ARG A 115 -9.25 -22.02 9.11
C ARG A 115 -9.86 -21.33 7.89
N GLN A 116 -11.19 -21.32 7.83
CA GLN A 116 -11.92 -20.46 6.89
C GLN A 116 -11.73 -19.01 7.31
N PHE A 117 -10.95 -18.27 6.56
CA PHE A 117 -10.62 -16.88 6.83
C PHE A 117 -11.37 -15.92 5.90
N GLY A 118 -11.48 -16.27 4.63
CA GLY A 118 -12.23 -15.52 3.63
C GLY A 118 -13.55 -16.20 3.24
N PRO A 119 -14.37 -15.61 2.38
CA PRO A 119 -15.58 -16.23 1.86
C PRO A 119 -15.26 -17.46 0.99
N LYS A 120 -16.24 -18.33 0.83
CA LYS A 120 -16.18 -19.38 -0.18
C LYS A 120 -16.45 -18.76 -1.55
N THR A 121 -15.45 -18.76 -2.43
CA THR A 121 -15.50 -18.15 -3.75
C THR A 121 -15.47 -19.15 -4.91
N GLY A 122 -15.56 -20.43 -4.58
CA GLY A 122 -15.49 -21.53 -5.53
C GLY A 122 -14.20 -22.35 -5.41
N THR A 123 -14.21 -23.54 -5.98
CA THR A 123 -13.04 -24.41 -6.04
C THR A 123 -12.20 -24.11 -7.28
N MET A 124 -10.98 -24.61 -7.34
CA MET A 124 -10.10 -24.38 -8.48
C MET A 124 -10.62 -25.06 -9.75
N GLU A 125 -11.37 -26.14 -9.60
CA GLU A 125 -12.02 -26.85 -10.73
C GLU A 125 -13.16 -26.03 -11.35
N GLU A 126 -13.82 -25.17 -10.56
CA GLU A 126 -14.92 -24.31 -11.02
C GLU A 126 -14.40 -23.03 -11.70
N MET A 127 -13.12 -22.68 -11.53
CA MET A 127 -12.49 -21.51 -12.09
C MET A 127 -11.80 -21.84 -13.44
N ASP A 128 -12.61 -22.09 -14.47
CA ASP A 128 -12.16 -22.51 -15.79
C ASP A 128 -11.70 -21.34 -16.69
N THR A 129 -11.84 -20.09 -16.23
CA THR A 129 -11.41 -18.88 -16.94
C THR A 129 -10.70 -17.91 -16.01
N MET A 130 -9.77 -17.10 -16.57
CA MET A 130 -9.12 -16.02 -15.83
C MET A 130 -10.13 -15.00 -15.27
N GLU A 131 -11.25 -14.77 -15.94
CA GLU A 131 -12.31 -13.89 -15.48
C GLU A 131 -12.93 -14.40 -14.17
N LYS A 132 -13.33 -15.67 -14.11
CA LYS A 132 -13.85 -16.29 -12.88
C LYS A 132 -12.84 -16.27 -11.75
N PHE A 133 -11.58 -16.55 -12.05
CA PHE A 133 -10.50 -16.48 -11.07
C PHE A 133 -10.34 -15.06 -10.52
N MET A 134 -10.34 -14.06 -11.39
CA MET A 134 -10.24 -12.65 -10.98
C MET A 134 -11.46 -12.18 -10.19
N ASP A 135 -12.65 -12.68 -10.49
CA ASP A 135 -13.85 -12.35 -9.72
C ASP A 135 -13.81 -12.96 -8.31
N ALA A 136 -13.31 -14.20 -8.20
CA ALA A 136 -13.04 -14.82 -6.90
C ALA A 136 -11.99 -14.03 -6.11
N TYR A 137 -10.89 -13.62 -6.76
CA TYR A 137 -9.84 -12.79 -6.14
C TYR A 137 -10.38 -11.44 -5.65
N LYS A 138 -11.18 -10.76 -6.45
CA LYS A 138 -11.84 -9.50 -6.06
C LYS A 138 -12.78 -9.69 -4.88
N ALA A 139 -13.52 -10.79 -4.84
CA ALA A 139 -14.44 -11.10 -3.73
C ALA A 139 -13.65 -11.33 -2.42
N GLN A 140 -12.56 -12.08 -2.47
CA GLN A 140 -11.66 -12.26 -1.31
C GLN A 140 -11.08 -10.92 -0.86
N LEU A 141 -10.58 -10.11 -1.81
CA LEU A 141 -9.99 -8.80 -1.50
C LEU A 141 -11.02 -7.85 -0.86
N SER A 142 -12.23 -7.80 -1.41
CA SER A 142 -13.32 -6.98 -0.87
C SER A 142 -13.65 -7.37 0.57
N TYR A 143 -13.75 -8.67 0.83
CA TYR A 143 -13.99 -9.17 2.19
C TYR A 143 -12.88 -8.76 3.17
N ILE A 144 -11.61 -8.91 2.78
CA ILE A 144 -10.47 -8.53 3.62
C ILE A 144 -10.44 -7.01 3.88
N ILE A 145 -10.76 -6.19 2.87
CA ILE A 145 -10.88 -4.74 3.03
C ILE A 145 -11.98 -4.41 4.04
N ASP A 146 -13.16 -4.99 3.90
CA ASP A 146 -14.28 -4.76 4.82
C ASP A 146 -13.95 -5.19 6.26
N TYR A 147 -13.29 -6.33 6.41
CA TYR A 147 -12.83 -6.81 7.72
C TYR A 147 -11.80 -5.85 8.33
N HIS A 148 -10.84 -5.41 7.53
CA HIS A 148 -9.83 -4.45 7.95
C HIS A 148 -10.45 -3.12 8.41
N LEU A 149 -11.39 -2.57 7.63
CA LEU A 149 -12.07 -1.32 7.98
C LEU A 149 -12.86 -1.44 9.29
N LYS A 150 -13.54 -2.55 9.53
CA LYS A 150 -14.25 -2.83 10.79
C LYS A 150 -13.28 -2.92 11.97
N ALA A 151 -12.19 -3.66 11.82
CA ALA A 151 -11.16 -3.79 12.84
C ALA A 151 -10.52 -2.44 13.17
N TYR A 152 -10.19 -1.66 12.15
CA TYR A 152 -9.66 -0.30 12.32
C TYR A 152 -10.65 0.60 13.07
N GLY A 153 -11.94 0.58 12.71
CA GLY A 153 -12.97 1.36 13.38
C GLY A 153 -13.05 1.05 14.88
N ILE A 154 -13.00 -0.24 15.25
CA ILE A 154 -12.97 -0.67 16.65
C ILE A 154 -11.70 -0.17 17.36
N CYS A 155 -10.53 -0.39 16.75
CA CYS A 155 -9.26 0.06 17.31
C CYS A 155 -9.23 1.58 17.50
N SER A 156 -9.71 2.36 16.51
CA SER A 156 -9.77 3.82 16.59
C SER A 156 -10.69 4.30 17.72
N ALA A 157 -11.86 3.66 17.88
CA ALA A 157 -12.79 3.97 18.96
C ALA A 157 -12.17 3.70 20.34
N LEU A 158 -11.53 2.55 20.52
CA LEU A 158 -10.85 2.18 21.77
C LEU A 158 -9.65 3.12 22.05
N HIS A 159 -8.83 3.41 21.03
CA HIS A 159 -7.69 4.31 21.15
C HIS A 159 -8.10 5.69 21.69
N SER A 160 -9.24 6.22 21.20
CA SER A 160 -9.78 7.50 21.67
C SER A 160 -10.16 7.53 23.16
N GLN A 161 -10.40 6.36 23.76
CA GLN A 161 -10.78 6.20 25.16
C GLN A 161 -9.60 5.86 26.07
N ILE A 162 -8.69 5.00 25.61
CA ILE A 162 -7.61 4.44 26.43
C ILE A 162 -6.35 5.31 26.35
N CYS A 163 -6.05 5.85 25.16
CA CYS A 163 -4.81 6.60 24.89
C CYS A 163 -5.10 7.93 24.16
N PRO A 164 -5.85 8.88 24.74
CA PRO A 164 -6.11 10.16 24.09
C PRO A 164 -4.83 10.98 23.94
N THR A 165 -4.52 11.45 22.73
CA THR A 165 -3.35 12.31 22.46
C THR A 165 -3.70 13.78 22.67
N VAL A 166 -3.94 14.19 23.91
CA VAL A 166 -4.42 15.53 24.25
C VAL A 166 -3.42 16.61 23.84
N PHE A 167 -2.14 16.44 24.16
CA PHE A 167 -1.12 17.43 23.80
C PHE A 167 -0.97 17.57 22.28
N ALA A 168 -0.88 16.48 21.52
CA ALA A 168 -0.81 16.54 20.08
C ALA A 168 -2.05 17.22 19.47
N SER A 169 -3.21 17.03 20.08
CA SER A 169 -4.45 17.69 19.64
C SER A 169 -4.41 19.21 19.77
N THR A 170 -3.61 19.77 20.67
CA THR A 170 -3.45 21.23 20.78
C THR A 170 -2.57 21.84 19.68
N LEU A 171 -1.84 21.01 18.94
CA LEU A 171 -0.90 21.41 17.88
C LEU A 171 -1.49 21.29 16.47
N VAL A 172 -2.72 20.80 16.36
CA VAL A 172 -3.38 20.54 15.07
C VAL A 172 -4.63 21.39 14.93
N ASP A 173 -4.72 22.12 13.82
CA ASP A 173 -5.86 22.97 13.47
C ASP A 173 -7.18 22.20 13.51
N GLY A 174 -8.20 22.80 14.05
CA GLY A 174 -9.54 22.25 14.16
C GLY A 174 -9.84 21.57 15.50
N CYS A 175 -8.84 21.06 16.22
CA CYS A 175 -9.06 20.33 17.46
C CYS A 175 -9.60 21.24 18.59
N ILE A 176 -9.01 22.41 18.77
CA ILE A 176 -9.42 23.38 19.79
C ILE A 176 -10.78 23.97 19.43
N GLU A 177 -10.96 24.38 18.17
CA GLU A 177 -12.20 24.98 17.67
C GLU A 177 -13.40 24.03 17.80
N LYS A 178 -13.17 22.74 17.54
CA LYS A 178 -14.20 21.69 17.63
C LYS A 178 -14.38 21.16 19.06
N GLY A 179 -13.43 21.46 19.99
CA GLY A 179 -13.40 20.85 21.32
C GLY A 179 -13.24 19.33 21.27
N ARG A 180 -12.49 18.82 20.30
CA ARG A 180 -12.31 17.37 20.05
C ARG A 180 -10.84 17.02 19.90
N ILE A 181 -10.46 15.86 20.46
CA ILE A 181 -9.12 15.30 20.24
C ILE A 181 -8.96 14.71 18.83
N LEU A 182 -7.73 14.56 18.38
CA LEU A 182 -7.38 13.98 17.08
C LEU A 182 -8.13 12.67 16.79
N GLN A 183 -8.17 11.74 17.74
CA GLN A 183 -8.82 10.44 17.59
C GLN A 183 -10.36 10.50 17.53
N LYS A 184 -10.95 11.68 17.71
CA LYS A 184 -12.39 11.94 17.59
C LYS A 184 -12.71 12.98 16.51
N ASP A 185 -12.00 12.93 15.40
CA ASP A 185 -12.15 13.84 14.26
C ASP A 185 -11.98 15.31 14.61
N GLY A 186 -11.08 15.62 15.57
CA GLY A 186 -10.73 16.98 15.96
C GLY A 186 -10.02 17.75 14.87
N ALA A 187 -9.09 17.13 14.15
CA ALA A 187 -8.31 17.77 13.10
C ALA A 187 -9.17 18.43 12.02
N LYS A 188 -8.61 19.42 11.35
CA LYS A 188 -9.26 20.08 10.21
C LYS A 188 -9.57 19.07 9.11
N TYR A 189 -8.62 18.20 8.80
CA TYR A 189 -8.74 17.11 7.85
C TYR A 189 -8.50 15.78 8.58
N SER A 190 -9.43 14.86 8.42
CA SER A 190 -9.29 13.49 8.92
C SER A 190 -9.10 12.57 7.74
N SER A 191 -7.95 11.92 7.69
CA SER A 191 -7.68 10.90 6.68
C SER A 191 -7.00 9.70 7.32
N THR A 192 -7.27 8.54 6.75
CA THR A 192 -6.56 7.32 7.13
C THR A 192 -6.18 6.55 5.88
N GLY A 193 -5.04 5.89 5.92
CA GLY A 193 -4.52 5.12 4.82
C GLY A 193 -4.29 3.67 5.22
N THR A 194 -4.40 2.79 4.25
CA THR A 194 -4.04 1.37 4.39
C THR A 194 -2.88 1.07 3.47
N PHE A 195 -1.84 0.46 4.00
CA PHE A 195 -0.75 -0.05 3.18
C PHE A 195 -1.17 -1.34 2.49
N ILE A 196 -0.93 -1.39 1.18
CA ILE A 196 -1.09 -2.59 0.39
C ILE A 196 0.32 -3.10 0.06
N SER A 197 0.65 -4.32 0.50
CA SER A 197 1.92 -4.97 0.23
C SER A 197 1.80 -6.09 -0.79
N GLY A 198 2.88 -6.33 -1.54
CA GLY A 198 2.96 -7.40 -2.51
C GLY A 198 2.30 -7.13 -3.87
N VAL A 199 2.10 -5.85 -4.25
CA VAL A 199 1.39 -5.48 -5.49
C VAL A 199 2.12 -6.02 -6.72
N ALA A 200 3.43 -5.80 -6.84
CA ALA A 200 4.22 -6.29 -7.96
C ALA A 200 4.18 -7.83 -8.03
N ASN A 201 4.46 -8.49 -6.90
CA ASN A 201 4.45 -9.95 -6.82
C ASN A 201 3.07 -10.55 -7.16
N ALA A 202 1.97 -9.91 -6.71
CA ALA A 202 0.63 -10.36 -7.04
C ALA A 202 0.32 -10.17 -8.54
N ALA A 203 0.78 -9.07 -9.14
CA ALA A 203 0.63 -8.82 -10.57
C ALA A 203 1.39 -9.86 -11.40
N ASP A 204 2.66 -10.15 -11.03
CA ASP A 204 3.48 -11.16 -11.67
C ASP A 204 2.87 -12.56 -11.53
N SER A 205 2.40 -12.91 -10.33
CA SER A 205 1.73 -14.19 -10.08
C SER A 205 0.44 -14.35 -10.90
N LEU A 206 -0.39 -13.29 -10.97
CA LEU A 206 -1.60 -13.30 -11.78
C LEU A 206 -1.30 -13.41 -13.28
N ALA A 207 -0.23 -12.75 -13.75
CA ALA A 207 0.23 -12.86 -15.13
C ALA A 207 0.75 -14.28 -15.45
N ALA A 208 1.51 -14.89 -14.53
CA ALA A 208 1.97 -16.26 -14.68
C ALA A 208 0.80 -17.25 -14.71
N ILE A 209 -0.19 -17.10 -13.83
CA ILE A 209 -1.41 -17.93 -13.84
C ILE A 209 -2.16 -17.76 -15.17
N ASP A 210 -2.39 -16.53 -15.62
CA ASP A 210 -3.07 -16.28 -16.89
C ASP A 210 -2.32 -16.96 -18.07
N GLN A 211 -1.01 -16.80 -18.11
CA GLN A 211 -0.19 -17.37 -19.19
C GLN A 211 -0.15 -18.87 -19.17
N VAL A 212 0.20 -19.49 -18.03
CA VAL A 212 0.49 -20.93 -17.93
C VAL A 212 -0.80 -21.75 -17.91
N VAL A 213 -1.82 -21.29 -17.19
CA VAL A 213 -3.07 -22.04 -17.01
C VAL A 213 -4.08 -21.73 -18.11
N PHE A 214 -4.39 -20.44 -18.31
CA PHE A 214 -5.55 -20.09 -19.14
C PHE A 214 -5.20 -19.91 -20.63
N ARG A 215 -4.04 -19.33 -20.96
CA ARG A 215 -3.65 -19.11 -22.37
C ARG A 215 -2.91 -20.28 -22.99
N GLN A 216 -1.84 -20.74 -22.36
CA GLN A 216 -0.99 -21.83 -22.89
C GLN A 216 -1.51 -23.22 -22.51
N LYS A 217 -2.32 -23.32 -21.45
CA LYS A 217 -2.92 -24.58 -20.96
C LYS A 217 -1.87 -25.67 -20.70
N LEU A 218 -0.74 -25.28 -20.13
CA LEU A 218 0.35 -26.18 -19.77
C LEU A 218 0.06 -26.94 -18.47
N LEU A 219 -0.71 -26.31 -17.57
CA LEU A 219 -1.22 -26.87 -16.32
C LEU A 219 -2.68 -26.49 -16.16
N THR A 220 -3.41 -27.29 -15.43
CA THR A 220 -4.70 -26.90 -14.86
C THR A 220 -4.47 -26.08 -13.58
N LEU A 221 -5.46 -25.30 -13.17
CA LEU A 221 -5.35 -24.53 -11.94
C LEU A 221 -5.19 -25.42 -10.68
N PRO A 222 -5.92 -26.55 -10.53
CA PRO A 222 -5.67 -27.51 -9.45
C PRO A 222 -4.22 -28.05 -9.42
N GLU A 223 -3.67 -28.45 -10.56
CA GLU A 223 -2.28 -28.94 -10.65
C GLU A 223 -1.28 -27.86 -10.22
N LEU A 224 -1.46 -26.62 -10.66
CA LEU A 224 -0.61 -25.51 -10.22
C LEU A 224 -0.67 -25.32 -8.71
N VAL A 225 -1.88 -25.33 -8.12
CA VAL A 225 -2.06 -25.18 -6.66
C VAL A 225 -1.41 -26.33 -5.89
N GLU A 226 -1.48 -27.55 -6.39
CA GLU A 226 -0.81 -28.72 -5.79
C GLU A 226 0.71 -28.56 -5.82
N ILE A 227 1.30 -28.16 -6.95
CA ILE A 227 2.73 -27.89 -7.10
C ILE A 227 3.18 -26.80 -6.11
N LEU A 228 2.42 -25.71 -6.01
CA LEU A 228 2.71 -24.61 -5.09
C LEU A 228 2.59 -25.03 -3.62
N ALA A 229 1.57 -25.82 -3.28
CA ALA A 229 1.37 -26.32 -1.92
C ALA A 229 2.51 -27.22 -1.44
N ASN A 230 3.13 -27.96 -2.38
CA ASN A 230 4.30 -28.81 -2.12
C ASN A 230 5.63 -28.08 -2.34
N ASN A 231 5.62 -26.75 -2.44
CA ASN A 231 6.83 -25.93 -2.63
C ASN A 231 7.72 -26.41 -3.78
N TYR A 232 7.09 -26.82 -4.89
CA TYR A 232 7.72 -27.38 -6.12
C TYR A 232 8.52 -28.67 -5.91
N GLU A 233 8.37 -29.37 -4.79
CA GLU A 233 9.07 -30.62 -4.51
C GLU A 233 8.69 -31.67 -5.57
N GLY A 234 9.68 -32.17 -6.32
CA GLY A 234 9.47 -33.08 -7.47
C GLY A 234 8.98 -32.37 -8.74
N HIS A 235 8.95 -31.05 -8.76
CA HIS A 235 8.49 -30.21 -9.88
C HIS A 235 9.43 -29.02 -10.15
N GLU A 236 10.74 -29.22 -10.02
CA GLU A 236 11.76 -28.17 -10.09
C GLU A 236 11.78 -27.46 -11.45
N GLU A 237 11.38 -28.14 -12.51
CA GLU A 237 11.25 -27.56 -13.86
C GLU A 237 10.17 -26.45 -13.91
N TRP A 238 9.05 -26.64 -13.20
CA TRP A 238 8.00 -25.64 -13.08
C TRP A 238 8.47 -24.42 -12.29
N HIS A 239 9.25 -24.65 -11.24
CA HIS A 239 9.84 -23.54 -10.49
C HIS A 239 10.72 -22.67 -11.39
N GLN A 240 11.60 -23.30 -12.21
CA GLN A 240 12.47 -22.58 -13.13
C GLN A 240 11.68 -21.85 -14.23
N MET A 241 10.62 -22.48 -14.75
CA MET A 241 9.77 -21.88 -15.78
C MET A 241 9.01 -20.65 -15.27
N LEU A 242 8.49 -20.69 -14.04
CA LEU A 242 7.71 -19.61 -13.46
C LEU A 242 8.58 -18.44 -12.94
N LEU A 243 9.90 -18.64 -12.80
CA LEU A 243 10.86 -17.60 -12.46
C LEU A 243 11.34 -16.77 -13.66
N ASN A 244 11.19 -17.28 -14.90
CA ASN A 244 11.65 -16.66 -16.14
C ASN A 244 10.50 -16.20 -17.03
#